data_935e23ffa56eeaef936ea392a3e7775c
#
_entry.id   935e23ffa56eeaef936ea392a3e7775c
#
_cell.length_a   1.000
_cell.length_b   1.000
_cell.length_c   1.000
_cell.angle_alpha   90.00
_cell.angle_beta   90.00
_cell.angle_gamma   90.00
#
_symmetry.space_group_name_H-M   'P 1'
#
loop_
_entity.id
_entity.type
_entity.pdbx_description
1 polymer ?
#
loop_
_entity_poly.entity_id
_entity_poly.type
_entity_poly.pdbx_seq_one_letter_code
_entity_poly.pdbx_strand_id
1 'polypeptide(L)'
;LPIHTSTQMTITNVEGARLLKEQGVERVVTAREMSLEEIQRIHDEVGVELESFIHGALCYCYSGQCLFSSIIGGRSGNRGRCAQPCRLSYEVMDEKKHPVKTGKKERDLYILSPKDLCTVSMIPELIENGVDSFKIEGRMKQPEYAAGVVSVYRKYIDYYINACLRTDEVTAKKDFKVTKEDIQHLYDFGNRSGFTDGYYKRHNGREMITLDKPSHTKGNEALWEEIKEQYVRSEKKEKINGILRLKKDCPAKLEVALNDIRTSVDGDVVQAALKQPLAEEKVAASIKKTGNTPYEFAELDIDM
;
A
#
# COMPACT_ATOMS: atom_id res chain seq x y z
N LEU A 1 0.81 -9.24 -20.33
CA LEU A 1 0.73 -8.58 -19.02
C LEU A 1 0.16 -9.57 -18.00
N PRO A 2 0.73 -9.67 -16.78
CA PRO A 2 0.21 -10.54 -15.72
C PRO A 2 -1.23 -10.14 -15.32
N ILE A 3 -2.08 -11.14 -15.08
CA ILE A 3 -3.47 -10.91 -14.67
C ILE A 3 -3.58 -11.20 -13.18
N HIS A 4 -4.01 -10.21 -12.42
CA HIS A 4 -4.30 -10.32 -10.99
C HIS A 4 -5.80 -10.19 -10.76
N THR A 5 -6.39 -11.10 -9.98
CA THR A 5 -7.81 -10.98 -9.64
C THR A 5 -8.00 -9.98 -8.52
N SER A 6 -9.18 -9.35 -8.50
CA SER A 6 -9.58 -8.49 -7.38
C SER A 6 -10.23 -9.31 -6.26
N THR A 7 -10.21 -8.79 -5.04
CA THR A 7 -10.99 -9.34 -3.91
C THR A 7 -12.51 -9.39 -4.19
N GLN A 8 -13.01 -8.63 -5.19
CA GLN A 8 -14.40 -8.71 -5.63
C GLN A 8 -14.75 -10.04 -6.33
N MET A 9 -13.76 -10.83 -6.73
CA MET A 9 -13.98 -12.19 -7.23
C MET A 9 -14.39 -13.17 -6.12
N THR A 10 -14.29 -12.76 -4.86
CA THR A 10 -14.73 -13.55 -3.69
C THR A 10 -14.10 -14.94 -3.64
N ILE A 11 -12.80 -15.01 -3.85
CA ILE A 11 -12.06 -16.28 -3.77
C ILE A 11 -11.87 -16.66 -2.30
N THR A 12 -12.51 -17.74 -1.90
CA THR A 12 -12.56 -18.23 -0.51
C THR A 12 -12.14 -19.69 -0.35
N ASN A 13 -11.73 -20.35 -1.44
CA ASN A 13 -11.36 -21.77 -1.41
C ASN A 13 -10.37 -22.15 -2.52
N VAL A 14 -9.86 -23.36 -2.41
CA VAL A 14 -8.90 -23.96 -3.35
C VAL A 14 -9.47 -24.09 -4.76
N GLU A 15 -10.74 -24.50 -4.90
CA GLU A 15 -11.38 -24.74 -6.18
C GLU A 15 -11.51 -23.45 -7.00
N GLY A 16 -11.92 -22.35 -6.34
CA GLY A 16 -12.01 -21.04 -6.98
C GLY A 16 -10.64 -20.53 -7.44
N ALA A 17 -9.61 -20.69 -6.62
CA ALA A 17 -8.24 -20.31 -6.97
C ALA A 17 -7.68 -21.16 -8.13
N ARG A 18 -7.95 -22.47 -8.13
CA ARG A 18 -7.55 -23.41 -9.19
C ARG A 18 -8.17 -23.04 -10.53
N LEU A 19 -9.48 -22.78 -10.54
CA LEU A 19 -10.19 -22.34 -11.75
C LEU A 19 -9.56 -21.07 -12.35
N LEU A 20 -9.21 -20.10 -11.53
CA LEU A 20 -8.59 -18.86 -12.00
C LEU A 20 -7.18 -19.09 -12.54
N LYS A 21 -6.37 -19.92 -11.88
CA LYS A 21 -5.05 -20.31 -12.37
C LYS A 21 -5.13 -21.00 -13.74
N GLU A 22 -6.10 -21.90 -13.93
CA GLU A 22 -6.34 -22.57 -15.23
C GLU A 22 -6.73 -21.59 -16.33
N GLN A 23 -7.32 -20.44 -15.97
CA GLN A 23 -7.63 -19.35 -16.90
C GLN A 23 -6.44 -18.38 -17.14
N GLY A 24 -5.26 -18.65 -16.59
CA GLY A 24 -4.05 -17.85 -16.78
C GLY A 24 -3.90 -16.69 -15.81
N VAL A 25 -4.59 -16.72 -14.67
CA VAL A 25 -4.38 -15.75 -13.57
C VAL A 25 -3.08 -16.09 -12.86
N GLU A 26 -2.22 -15.09 -12.69
CA GLU A 26 -0.92 -15.22 -12.01
C GLU A 26 -1.02 -14.95 -10.51
N ARG A 27 -1.89 -14.01 -10.09
CA ARG A 27 -2.07 -13.66 -8.67
C ARG A 27 -3.54 -13.57 -8.29
N VAL A 28 -3.87 -14.19 -7.17
CA VAL A 28 -5.21 -14.15 -6.58
C VAL A 28 -5.23 -13.26 -5.34
N VAL A 29 -6.08 -12.21 -5.33
CA VAL A 29 -6.38 -11.46 -4.11
C VAL A 29 -7.43 -12.22 -3.32
N THR A 30 -7.05 -12.75 -2.16
CA THR A 30 -7.93 -13.53 -1.30
C THR A 30 -9.08 -12.68 -0.74
N ALA A 31 -10.22 -13.31 -0.47
CA ALA A 31 -11.27 -12.67 0.31
C ALA A 31 -10.75 -12.35 1.73
N ARG A 32 -11.24 -11.26 2.34
CA ARG A 32 -10.80 -10.82 3.67
C ARG A 32 -11.22 -11.76 4.79
N GLU A 33 -12.19 -12.63 4.50
CA GLU A 33 -12.83 -13.56 5.43
C GLU A 33 -12.06 -14.88 5.59
N MET A 34 -10.96 -15.04 4.87
CA MET A 34 -10.15 -16.25 4.92
C MET A 34 -9.23 -16.28 6.14
N SER A 35 -9.10 -17.46 6.74
CA SER A 35 -8.09 -17.76 7.75
C SER A 35 -6.70 -18.02 7.15
N LEU A 36 -5.66 -17.97 7.97
CA LEU A 36 -4.30 -18.35 7.54
C LEU A 36 -4.25 -19.78 7.01
N GLU A 37 -4.95 -20.73 7.66
CA GLU A 37 -5.02 -22.11 7.24
C GLU A 37 -5.63 -22.28 5.84
N GLU A 38 -6.72 -21.57 5.55
CA GLU A 38 -7.34 -21.58 4.22
C GLU A 38 -6.45 -20.98 3.15
N ILE A 39 -5.70 -19.92 3.47
CA ILE A 39 -4.72 -19.28 2.59
C ILE A 39 -3.59 -20.25 2.29
N GLN A 40 -3.03 -20.87 3.32
CA GLN A 40 -1.97 -21.89 3.18
C GLN A 40 -2.40 -23.05 2.29
N ARG A 41 -3.63 -23.55 2.47
CA ARG A 41 -4.16 -24.60 1.60
C ARG A 41 -4.20 -24.18 0.12
N ILE A 42 -4.59 -22.94 -0.20
CA ILE A 42 -4.54 -22.47 -1.59
C ILE A 42 -3.10 -22.41 -2.07
N HIS A 43 -2.18 -21.89 -1.26
CA HIS A 43 -0.76 -21.85 -1.60
C HIS A 43 -0.22 -23.24 -1.94
N ASP A 44 -0.43 -24.21 -1.06
CA ASP A 44 0.13 -25.57 -1.15
C ASP A 44 -0.52 -26.38 -2.28
N GLU A 45 -1.85 -26.31 -2.44
CA GLU A 45 -2.59 -27.14 -3.39
C GLU A 45 -2.69 -26.56 -4.79
N VAL A 46 -2.63 -25.21 -4.93
CA VAL A 46 -2.77 -24.53 -6.22
C VAL A 46 -1.45 -23.95 -6.72
N GLY A 47 -0.64 -23.38 -5.83
CA GLY A 47 0.64 -22.77 -6.19
C GLY A 47 0.48 -21.55 -7.13
N VAL A 48 -0.51 -20.71 -6.86
CA VAL A 48 -0.71 -19.39 -7.48
C VAL A 48 -0.23 -18.32 -6.52
N GLU A 49 0.30 -17.20 -6.98
CA GLU A 49 0.65 -16.10 -6.10
C GLU A 49 -0.58 -15.58 -5.34
N LEU A 50 -0.42 -15.35 -4.04
CA LEU A 50 -1.49 -14.88 -3.16
C LEU A 50 -1.23 -13.47 -2.65
N GLU A 51 -2.24 -12.61 -2.80
CA GLU A 51 -2.24 -11.27 -2.22
C GLU A 51 -3.32 -11.18 -1.15
N SER A 52 -2.97 -10.71 0.04
CA SER A 52 -3.91 -10.59 1.16
C SER A 52 -3.87 -9.21 1.81
N PHE A 53 -5.02 -8.74 2.31
CA PHE A 53 -5.07 -7.48 3.04
C PHE A 53 -4.39 -7.62 4.40
N ILE A 54 -3.51 -6.68 4.71
CA ILE A 54 -2.75 -6.68 5.98
C ILE A 54 -3.06 -5.48 6.88
N HIS A 55 -3.63 -4.41 6.32
CA HIS A 55 -3.92 -3.19 7.09
C HIS A 55 -5.09 -2.40 6.50
N GLY A 56 -5.80 -1.67 7.39
CA GLY A 56 -6.83 -0.71 7.05
C GLY A 56 -8.24 -1.24 7.17
N ALA A 57 -9.19 -0.59 6.51
CA ALA A 57 -10.61 -0.81 6.74
C ALA A 57 -11.09 -2.22 6.34
N LEU A 58 -11.75 -2.90 7.28
CA LEU A 58 -12.49 -4.13 7.02
C LEU A 58 -13.91 -3.84 6.54
N CYS A 59 -14.46 -4.73 5.71
CA CYS A 59 -15.88 -4.74 5.36
C CYS A 59 -16.67 -5.58 6.36
N TYR A 60 -17.91 -5.16 6.64
CA TYR A 60 -18.84 -5.97 7.43
C TYR A 60 -19.40 -7.15 6.62
N CYS A 61 -19.63 -6.94 5.34
CA CYS A 61 -20.14 -7.93 4.41
C CYS A 61 -18.99 -8.72 3.77
N TYR A 62 -19.29 -9.92 3.29
CA TYR A 62 -18.36 -10.69 2.46
C TYR A 62 -17.77 -9.89 1.32
N SER A 63 -16.51 -10.12 1.04
CA SER A 63 -15.77 -9.48 -0.05
C SER A 63 -16.51 -9.65 -1.37
N GLY A 64 -16.70 -8.55 -2.12
CA GLY A 64 -17.40 -8.58 -3.41
C GLY A 64 -18.93 -8.72 -3.37
N GLN A 65 -19.54 -9.06 -2.22
CA GLN A 65 -20.98 -9.38 -2.13
C GLN A 65 -21.84 -8.24 -1.58
N CYS A 66 -21.25 -7.11 -1.20
CA CYS A 66 -21.98 -6.04 -0.55
C CYS A 66 -22.80 -5.20 -1.54
N LEU A 67 -24.12 -5.21 -1.40
CA LEU A 67 -25.04 -4.35 -2.14
C LEU A 67 -25.55 -3.14 -1.32
N PHE A 68 -25.17 -3.02 -0.05
CA PHE A 68 -25.74 -2.05 0.89
C PHE A 68 -25.67 -0.60 0.38
N SER A 69 -24.49 -0.16 -0.03
CA SER A 69 -24.30 1.19 -0.58
C SER A 69 -25.01 1.40 -1.93
N SER A 70 -25.16 0.34 -2.72
CA SER A 70 -25.88 0.39 -4.00
C SER A 70 -27.38 0.58 -3.78
N ILE A 71 -27.97 -0.16 -2.83
CA ILE A 71 -29.41 -0.14 -2.53
C ILE A 71 -29.80 1.19 -1.92
N ILE A 72 -29.04 1.71 -0.95
CA ILE A 72 -29.41 2.97 -0.26
C ILE A 72 -29.16 4.21 -1.12
N GLY A 73 -28.08 4.24 -1.90
CA GLY A 73 -27.64 5.48 -2.55
C GLY A 73 -27.14 5.32 -3.98
N GLY A 74 -27.38 4.22 -4.67
CA GLY A 74 -26.94 3.98 -6.04
C GLY A 74 -25.41 3.91 -6.22
N ARG A 75 -24.63 3.80 -5.12
CA ARG A 75 -23.15 3.84 -5.13
C ARG A 75 -22.58 2.45 -4.90
N SER A 76 -22.19 1.76 -5.99
CA SER A 76 -21.64 0.42 -5.91
C SER A 76 -20.25 0.37 -5.25
N GLY A 77 -20.14 -0.45 -4.17
CA GLY A 77 -18.86 -0.75 -3.53
C GLY A 77 -17.92 -1.51 -4.46
N ASN A 78 -18.42 -2.43 -5.26
CA ASN A 78 -17.64 -3.22 -6.21
C ASN A 78 -17.07 -2.38 -7.38
N ARG A 79 -17.67 -1.23 -7.63
CA ARG A 79 -17.14 -0.22 -8.58
C ARG A 79 -16.33 0.87 -7.87
N GLY A 80 -15.97 0.63 -6.62
CA GLY A 80 -15.17 1.55 -5.85
C GLY A 80 -15.87 2.82 -5.39
N ARG A 81 -17.19 2.88 -5.36
CA ARG A 81 -17.97 4.07 -5.02
C ARG A 81 -18.73 3.95 -3.69
N CYS A 82 -18.33 3.00 -2.83
CA CYS A 82 -19.00 2.75 -1.56
C CYS A 82 -19.09 4.01 -0.69
N ALA A 83 -20.32 4.34 -0.26
CA ALA A 83 -20.58 5.44 0.67
C ALA A 83 -20.37 5.04 2.15
N GLN A 84 -19.99 3.78 2.41
CA GLN A 84 -19.74 3.24 3.75
C GLN A 84 -20.97 3.30 4.70
N PRO A 85 -22.20 2.91 4.29
CA PRO A 85 -23.35 2.96 5.17
C PRO A 85 -23.18 2.11 6.41
N CYS A 86 -22.40 1.03 6.38
CA CYS A 86 -22.07 0.21 7.55
C CYS A 86 -21.33 0.98 8.66
N ARG A 87 -20.86 2.21 8.38
CA ARG A 87 -20.16 3.07 9.35
C ARG A 87 -21.09 4.09 10.05
N LEU A 88 -22.39 4.02 9.75
CA LEU A 88 -23.40 4.82 10.43
C LEU A 88 -23.91 4.09 11.67
N SER A 89 -24.56 4.84 12.56
CA SER A 89 -25.25 4.26 13.69
C SER A 89 -26.58 3.65 13.28
N TYR A 90 -26.98 2.58 13.98
CA TYR A 90 -28.21 1.86 13.76
C TYR A 90 -28.88 1.53 15.08
N GLU A 91 -30.21 1.55 15.08
CA GLU A 91 -31.04 1.02 16.16
C GLU A 91 -31.53 -0.38 15.78
N VAL A 92 -31.39 -1.35 16.68
CA VAL A 92 -31.90 -2.71 16.49
C VAL A 92 -33.34 -2.75 16.96
N MET A 93 -34.26 -3.20 16.10
CA MET A 93 -35.68 -3.33 16.41
C MET A 93 -36.15 -4.77 16.29
N ASP A 94 -37.14 -5.15 17.08
CA ASP A 94 -37.85 -6.41 16.95
C ASP A 94 -38.87 -6.39 15.76
N GLU A 95 -39.53 -7.48 15.51
CA GLU A 95 -40.57 -7.62 14.47
C GLU A 95 -41.73 -6.61 14.62
N LYS A 96 -41.99 -6.15 15.85
CA LYS A 96 -43.04 -5.17 16.16
C LYS A 96 -42.52 -3.73 16.15
N LYS A 97 -41.29 -3.52 15.66
CA LYS A 97 -40.61 -2.23 15.63
C LYS A 97 -40.36 -1.61 17.02
N HIS A 98 -40.19 -2.43 18.05
CA HIS A 98 -39.74 -1.97 19.35
C HIS A 98 -38.22 -2.05 19.43
N PRO A 99 -37.54 -1.05 20.05
CA PRO A 99 -36.11 -1.12 20.26
C PRO A 99 -35.70 -2.33 21.10
N VAL A 100 -34.75 -3.11 20.61
CA VAL A 100 -34.18 -4.24 21.34
C VAL A 100 -33.15 -3.73 22.34
N LYS A 101 -33.25 -4.20 23.59
CA LYS A 101 -32.28 -3.86 24.62
C LYS A 101 -30.95 -4.56 24.34
N THR A 102 -29.93 -3.79 23.95
CA THR A 102 -28.59 -4.30 23.63
C THR A 102 -27.64 -4.32 24.81
N GLY A 103 -28.12 -3.99 26.00
CA GLY A 103 -27.28 -3.87 27.22
C GLY A 103 -26.53 -2.55 27.35
N LYS A 104 -26.58 -1.67 26.36
CA LYS A 104 -26.09 -0.29 26.43
C LYS A 104 -27.26 0.70 26.55
N LYS A 105 -27.02 1.81 27.26
CA LYS A 105 -28.02 2.89 27.43
C LYS A 105 -28.22 3.73 26.16
N GLU A 106 -27.28 3.69 25.24
CA GLU A 106 -27.28 4.46 24.01
C GLU A 106 -28.14 3.76 22.94
N ARG A 107 -28.96 4.55 22.23
CA ARG A 107 -29.80 4.05 21.14
C ARG A 107 -29.01 3.88 19.83
N ASP A 108 -28.03 4.76 19.60
CA ASP A 108 -27.22 4.79 18.40
C ASP A 108 -26.02 3.86 18.53
N LEU A 109 -26.09 2.68 17.94
CA LEU A 109 -25.03 1.69 17.98
C LEU A 109 -24.38 1.50 16.61
N TYR A 110 -23.05 1.41 16.61
CA TYR A 110 -22.27 1.19 15.38
C TYR A 110 -22.06 -0.31 15.11
N ILE A 111 -23.16 -1.08 15.18
CA ILE A 111 -23.19 -2.56 15.14
C ILE A 111 -22.64 -3.17 13.84
N LEU A 112 -22.59 -2.38 12.76
CA LEU A 112 -22.09 -2.81 11.46
C LEU A 112 -20.68 -2.26 11.16
N SER A 113 -20.04 -1.59 12.14
CA SER A 113 -18.74 -0.95 11.94
C SER A 113 -17.60 -1.82 12.49
N PRO A 114 -16.89 -2.60 11.63
CA PRO A 114 -15.70 -3.31 12.08
C PRO A 114 -14.58 -2.34 12.46
N LYS A 115 -13.71 -2.78 13.37
CA LYS A 115 -12.40 -2.20 13.59
C LYS A 115 -11.54 -2.33 12.34
N ASP A 116 -10.48 -1.53 12.26
CA ASP A 116 -9.55 -1.65 11.15
C ASP A 116 -8.60 -2.84 11.34
N LEU A 117 -8.21 -3.48 10.24
CA LEU A 117 -7.23 -4.56 10.24
C LEU A 117 -5.84 -4.02 10.56
N CYS A 118 -5.08 -4.74 11.39
CA CYS A 118 -3.66 -4.51 11.57
C CYS A 118 -2.98 -5.84 11.92
N THR A 119 -2.15 -6.31 11.01
CA THR A 119 -1.46 -7.60 11.12
C THR A 119 0.06 -7.47 11.18
N VAL A 120 0.58 -6.29 11.53
CA VAL A 120 2.03 -6.05 11.57
C VAL A 120 2.77 -7.04 12.48
N SER A 121 2.13 -7.49 13.56
CA SER A 121 2.67 -8.51 14.46
C SER A 121 2.59 -9.94 13.89
N MET A 122 1.89 -10.12 12.78
CA MET A 122 1.67 -11.41 12.12
C MET A 122 2.45 -11.55 10.81
N ILE A 123 3.39 -10.66 10.53
CA ILE A 123 4.19 -10.72 9.29
C ILE A 123 4.85 -12.09 9.10
N PRO A 124 5.48 -12.71 10.14
CA PRO A 124 6.03 -14.05 10.00
C PRO A 124 4.98 -15.07 9.57
N GLU A 125 3.84 -15.11 10.25
CA GLU A 125 2.77 -16.07 9.97
C GLU A 125 2.21 -15.88 8.55
N LEU A 126 2.04 -14.65 8.09
CA LEU A 126 1.54 -14.36 6.75
C LEU A 126 2.50 -14.85 5.67
N ILE A 127 3.81 -14.62 5.84
CA ILE A 127 4.84 -15.07 4.91
C ILE A 127 4.91 -16.60 4.89
N GLU A 128 4.94 -17.24 6.06
CA GLU A 128 5.01 -18.70 6.19
C GLU A 128 3.78 -19.42 5.62
N ASN A 129 2.62 -18.78 5.65
CA ASN A 129 1.39 -19.33 5.07
C ASN A 129 1.20 -18.95 3.58
N GLY A 130 2.26 -18.48 2.90
CA GLY A 130 2.28 -18.31 1.46
C GLY A 130 1.62 -17.03 0.95
N VAL A 131 1.60 -15.96 1.74
CA VAL A 131 1.18 -14.64 1.24
C VAL A 131 2.36 -13.97 0.55
N ASP A 132 2.33 -13.88 -0.78
CA ASP A 132 3.40 -13.30 -1.61
C ASP A 132 3.32 -11.78 -1.69
N SER A 133 2.12 -11.22 -1.57
CA SER A 133 1.87 -9.78 -1.73
C SER A 133 0.98 -9.24 -0.61
N PHE A 134 1.42 -8.15 -0.01
CA PHE A 134 0.75 -7.49 1.10
C PHE A 134 -0.03 -6.26 0.65
N LYS A 135 -1.34 -6.26 0.89
CA LYS A 135 -2.24 -5.20 0.47
C LYS A 135 -2.70 -4.33 1.63
N ILE A 136 -2.52 -3.02 1.49
CA ILE A 136 -2.97 -2.02 2.45
C ILE A 136 -4.22 -1.32 1.89
N GLU A 137 -5.30 -1.27 2.68
CA GLU A 137 -6.49 -0.51 2.33
C GLU A 137 -6.33 0.95 2.75
N GLY A 138 -6.27 1.84 1.77
CA GLY A 138 -6.06 3.27 2.01
C GLY A 138 -6.81 4.17 1.04
N ARG A 139 -7.81 3.65 0.31
CA ARG A 139 -8.48 4.32 -0.79
C ARG A 139 -9.00 5.73 -0.49
N MET A 140 -9.53 5.94 0.71
CA MET A 140 -10.10 7.23 1.13
C MET A 140 -9.16 7.99 2.06
N LYS A 141 -7.92 7.55 2.16
CA LYS A 141 -6.91 8.13 3.05
C LYS A 141 -6.00 9.09 2.28
N GLN A 142 -5.30 9.94 3.05
CA GLN A 142 -4.30 10.85 2.50
C GLN A 142 -3.01 10.11 2.11
N PRO A 143 -2.17 10.66 1.21
CA PRO A 143 -0.89 10.06 0.83
C PRO A 143 0.01 9.74 2.02
N GLU A 144 0.02 10.59 3.03
CA GLU A 144 0.80 10.43 4.27
C GLU A 144 0.40 9.16 5.03
N TYR A 145 -0.90 8.82 5.04
CA TYR A 145 -1.34 7.53 5.60
C TYR A 145 -0.72 6.35 4.87
N ALA A 146 -0.79 6.37 3.54
CA ALA A 146 -0.22 5.28 2.75
C ALA A 146 1.29 5.16 2.99
N ALA A 147 2.01 6.28 2.92
CA ALA A 147 3.46 6.32 3.14
C ALA A 147 3.83 5.85 4.56
N GLY A 148 3.15 6.37 5.59
CA GLY A 148 3.42 6.02 6.98
C GLY A 148 3.12 4.56 7.31
N VAL A 149 1.99 4.03 6.85
CA VAL A 149 1.67 2.60 7.05
C VAL A 149 2.67 1.72 6.31
N VAL A 150 2.97 2.02 5.04
CA VAL A 150 3.95 1.27 4.24
C VAL A 150 5.32 1.29 4.91
N SER A 151 5.78 2.43 5.42
CA SER A 151 7.09 2.53 6.07
C SER A 151 7.22 1.60 7.28
N VAL A 152 6.18 1.52 8.12
CA VAL A 152 6.17 0.60 9.27
C VAL A 152 6.17 -0.85 8.81
N TYR A 153 5.28 -1.23 7.87
CA TYR A 153 5.24 -2.61 7.38
C TYR A 153 6.55 -3.01 6.68
N ARG A 154 7.12 -2.13 5.84
CA ARG A 154 8.39 -2.39 5.17
C ARG A 154 9.52 -2.63 6.16
N LYS A 155 9.61 -1.81 7.22
CA LYS A 155 10.57 -2.00 8.31
C LYS A 155 10.52 -3.42 8.89
N TYR A 156 9.33 -3.92 9.19
CA TYR A 156 9.15 -5.23 9.83
C TYR A 156 9.26 -6.41 8.86
N ILE A 157 8.88 -6.24 7.61
CA ILE A 157 9.14 -7.24 6.56
C ILE A 157 10.64 -7.41 6.36
N ASP A 158 11.37 -6.30 6.20
CA ASP A 158 12.83 -6.34 6.03
C ASP A 158 13.53 -6.90 7.28
N TYR A 159 13.06 -6.53 8.46
CA TYR A 159 13.57 -7.09 9.71
C TYR A 159 13.42 -8.63 9.74
N TYR A 160 12.23 -9.16 9.44
CA TYR A 160 11.97 -10.59 9.45
C TYR A 160 12.77 -11.34 8.38
N ILE A 161 12.76 -10.87 7.14
CA ILE A 161 13.52 -11.48 6.04
C ILE A 161 15.03 -11.51 6.37
N ASN A 162 15.58 -10.39 6.84
CA ASN A 162 16.99 -10.33 7.22
C ASN A 162 17.32 -11.23 8.43
N ALA A 163 16.39 -11.42 9.36
CA ALA A 163 16.58 -12.37 10.46
C ALA A 163 16.61 -13.80 9.95
N CYS A 164 15.70 -14.20 9.06
CA CYS A 164 15.68 -15.52 8.42
C CYS A 164 17.00 -15.83 7.66
N LEU A 165 17.56 -14.82 6.98
CA LEU A 165 18.85 -14.98 6.27
C LEU A 165 20.05 -15.13 7.21
N ARG A 166 19.97 -14.65 8.45
CA ARG A 166 21.07 -14.71 9.44
C ARG A 166 20.98 -15.89 10.39
N THR A 167 19.79 -16.40 10.62
CA THR A 167 19.52 -17.50 11.55
C THR A 167 18.72 -18.60 10.82
N ASP A 168 17.56 -18.93 11.32
CA ASP A 168 16.56 -19.82 10.72
C ASP A 168 15.16 -19.23 10.99
N GLU A 169 14.16 -19.71 10.26
CA GLU A 169 12.79 -19.19 10.35
C GLU A 169 12.19 -19.34 11.75
N VAL A 170 12.45 -20.43 12.45
CA VAL A 170 11.93 -20.69 13.80
C VAL A 170 12.46 -19.67 14.79
N THR A 171 13.77 -19.43 14.76
CA THR A 171 14.45 -18.45 15.61
C THR A 171 14.00 -17.04 15.26
N ALA A 172 13.99 -16.70 13.96
CA ALA A 172 13.54 -15.38 13.48
C ALA A 172 12.11 -15.07 13.91
N LYS A 173 11.19 -16.02 13.79
CA LYS A 173 9.80 -15.88 14.24
C LYS A 173 9.68 -15.70 15.76
N LYS A 174 10.40 -16.51 16.54
CA LYS A 174 10.39 -16.42 18.00
C LYS A 174 10.86 -15.05 18.50
N ASP A 175 11.86 -14.48 17.84
CA ASP A 175 12.47 -13.20 18.22
C ASP A 175 11.78 -12.00 17.57
N PHE A 176 10.84 -12.22 16.66
CA PHE A 176 10.09 -11.17 15.99
C PHE A 176 9.22 -10.40 16.97
N LYS A 177 9.47 -9.10 17.08
CA LYS A 177 8.71 -8.21 17.96
C LYS A 177 8.49 -6.86 17.32
N VAL A 178 7.25 -6.40 17.35
CA VAL A 178 6.88 -5.05 16.95
C VAL A 178 6.93 -4.13 18.18
N THR A 179 7.54 -2.95 18.03
CA THR A 179 7.64 -1.99 19.13
C THR A 179 6.28 -1.37 19.46
N LYS A 180 6.09 -0.96 20.70
CA LYS A 180 4.88 -0.23 21.11
C LYS A 180 4.75 1.11 20.38
N GLU A 181 5.88 1.75 20.08
CA GLU A 181 5.95 3.01 19.35
C GLU A 181 5.43 2.85 17.93
N ASP A 182 5.89 1.85 17.18
CA ASP A 182 5.40 1.61 15.82
C ASP A 182 3.91 1.22 15.79
N ILE A 183 3.43 0.48 16.79
CA ILE A 183 1.98 0.23 16.95
C ILE A 183 1.25 1.55 17.19
N GLN A 184 1.80 2.44 18.02
CA GLN A 184 1.21 3.76 18.26
C GLN A 184 1.22 4.62 16.99
N HIS A 185 2.29 4.60 16.21
CA HIS A 185 2.34 5.28 14.90
C HIS A 185 1.23 4.80 13.96
N LEU A 186 0.99 3.47 13.89
CA LEU A 186 -0.14 2.94 13.11
C LEU A 186 -1.50 3.43 13.63
N TYR A 187 -1.67 3.60 14.94
CA TYR A 187 -2.87 4.24 15.51
C TYR A 187 -2.96 5.71 15.09
N ASP A 188 -1.87 6.44 15.12
CA ASP A 188 -1.78 7.88 14.85
C ASP A 188 -2.00 8.21 13.36
N PHE A 189 -1.71 7.29 12.43
CA PHE A 189 -2.10 7.42 11.02
C PHE A 189 -3.61 7.28 10.81
N GLY A 190 -4.35 6.93 11.85
CA GLY A 190 -5.80 6.91 11.87
C GLY A 190 -6.40 5.53 11.70
N ASN A 191 -7.22 5.19 12.67
CA ASN A 191 -7.99 3.95 12.72
C ASN A 191 -9.43 4.23 13.16
N ARG A 192 -10.29 3.22 13.07
CA ARG A 192 -11.68 3.28 13.49
C ARG A 192 -11.87 2.43 14.75
N SER A 193 -11.69 3.06 15.91
CA SER A 193 -11.95 2.42 17.22
C SER A 193 -11.07 1.22 17.54
N GLY A 194 -9.82 1.26 17.08
CA GLY A 194 -8.83 0.23 17.35
C GLY A 194 -8.62 -0.75 16.22
N PHE A 195 -7.75 -1.71 16.47
CA PHE A 195 -7.34 -2.72 15.52
C PHE A 195 -7.87 -4.11 15.84
N THR A 196 -7.91 -4.96 14.82
CA THR A 196 -8.18 -6.39 14.88
C THR A 196 -7.25 -7.12 13.93
N ASP A 197 -6.97 -8.40 14.19
CA ASP A 197 -6.29 -9.32 13.28
C ASP A 197 -7.23 -9.93 12.22
N GLY A 198 -8.46 -9.46 12.16
CA GLY A 198 -9.46 -9.88 11.20
C GLY A 198 -9.88 -11.33 11.37
N TYR A 199 -9.93 -12.05 10.26
CA TYR A 199 -10.33 -13.46 10.20
C TYR A 199 -9.15 -14.43 10.24
N TYR A 200 -7.92 -13.95 10.24
CA TYR A 200 -6.72 -14.78 10.08
C TYR A 200 -6.59 -15.90 11.12
N LYS A 201 -7.00 -15.65 12.37
CA LYS A 201 -6.90 -16.63 13.46
C LYS A 201 -8.24 -17.24 13.88
N ARG A 202 -9.35 -16.67 13.44
CA ARG A 202 -10.69 -17.15 13.78
C ARG A 202 -11.76 -16.56 12.87
N HIS A 203 -12.81 -17.33 12.61
CA HIS A 203 -13.99 -16.86 11.92
C HIS A 203 -14.92 -16.11 12.89
N ASN A 204 -15.04 -14.81 12.70
CA ASN A 204 -15.92 -13.91 13.44
C ASN A 204 -15.61 -13.79 14.96
N GLY A 205 -15.84 -12.62 15.48
CA GLY A 205 -15.72 -12.35 16.90
C GLY A 205 -16.28 -10.98 17.27
N ARG A 206 -16.86 -10.88 18.46
CA ARG A 206 -17.41 -9.62 18.97
C ARG A 206 -16.35 -8.50 19.04
N GLU A 207 -15.11 -8.87 19.25
CA GLU A 207 -13.96 -7.95 19.28
C GLU A 207 -13.63 -7.30 17.94
N MET A 208 -14.14 -7.84 16.84
CA MET A 208 -13.99 -7.26 15.49
C MET A 208 -14.89 -6.04 15.27
N ILE A 209 -15.91 -5.85 16.10
CA ILE A 209 -16.93 -4.81 15.94
C ILE A 209 -16.78 -3.82 17.11
N THR A 210 -17.00 -2.54 16.82
CA THR A 210 -17.19 -1.53 17.84
C THR A 210 -18.65 -1.13 17.93
N LEU A 211 -19.19 -1.09 19.16
CA LEU A 211 -20.55 -0.59 19.39
C LEU A 211 -20.57 0.92 19.65
N ASP A 212 -19.40 1.49 19.92
CA ASP A 212 -19.25 2.90 20.20
C ASP A 212 -19.03 3.69 18.90
N LYS A 213 -19.31 4.99 18.92
CA LYS A 213 -19.01 5.88 17.82
C LYS A 213 -17.52 5.74 17.46
N PRO A 214 -17.20 5.44 16.19
CA PRO A 214 -15.81 5.34 15.77
C PRO A 214 -15.05 6.62 16.13
N SER A 215 -14.04 6.50 17.00
CA SER A 215 -13.12 7.59 17.25
C SER A 215 -12.14 7.65 16.09
N HIS A 216 -12.15 8.76 15.36
CA HIS A 216 -10.99 9.08 14.54
C HIS A 216 -9.95 9.66 15.49
N THR A 217 -8.88 8.91 15.76
CA THR A 217 -7.76 9.43 16.51
C THR A 217 -7.27 10.66 15.75
N LYS A 218 -7.26 11.83 16.41
CA LYS A 218 -6.56 12.99 15.87
C LYS A 218 -5.10 12.58 15.85
N GLY A 219 -4.55 12.43 14.65
CA GLY A 219 -3.20 11.96 14.47
C GLY A 219 -2.19 12.88 15.16
N ASN A 220 -1.04 12.35 15.43
CA ASN A 220 0.13 13.10 15.85
C ASN A 220 0.57 13.99 14.68
N GLU A 221 0.26 15.28 14.72
CA GLU A 221 0.55 16.23 13.63
C GLU A 221 2.05 16.27 13.29
N ALA A 222 2.92 16.11 14.28
CA ALA A 222 4.36 16.06 14.06
C ALA A 222 4.77 14.84 13.23
N LEU A 223 4.23 13.66 13.55
CA LEU A 223 4.47 12.44 12.78
C LEU A 223 3.95 12.56 11.33
N TRP A 224 2.78 13.15 11.15
CA TRP A 224 2.22 13.38 9.82
C TRP A 224 3.09 14.31 8.98
N GLU A 225 3.62 15.40 9.56
CA GLU A 225 4.51 16.32 8.84
C GLU A 225 5.86 15.66 8.54
N GLU A 226 6.41 14.85 9.45
CA GLU A 226 7.62 14.07 9.21
C GLU A 226 7.45 13.13 8.01
N ILE A 227 6.38 12.33 7.99
CA ILE A 227 6.08 11.42 6.87
C ILE A 227 5.89 12.19 5.56
N LYS A 228 5.23 13.34 5.62
CA LYS A 228 5.01 14.19 4.46
C LYS A 228 6.32 14.73 3.89
N GLU A 229 7.21 15.24 4.72
CA GLU A 229 8.53 15.69 4.28
C GLU A 229 9.35 14.54 3.72
N GLN A 230 9.37 13.41 4.43
CA GLN A 230 10.23 12.28 4.08
C GLN A 230 9.80 11.55 2.79
N TYR A 231 8.50 11.39 2.56
CA TYR A 231 7.98 10.52 1.51
C TYR A 231 7.08 11.21 0.48
N VAL A 232 6.33 12.25 0.86
CA VAL A 232 5.37 12.87 -0.03
C VAL A 232 5.97 14.07 -0.76
N ARG A 233 6.73 14.90 -0.04
CA ARG A 233 7.42 16.06 -0.61
C ARG A 233 8.80 15.75 -1.16
N SER A 234 9.43 14.63 -0.73
CA SER A 234 10.73 14.26 -1.24
C SER A 234 10.62 13.85 -2.71
N GLU A 235 11.12 14.68 -3.59
CA GLU A 235 11.34 14.30 -4.99
C GLU A 235 12.53 13.34 -5.05
N LYS A 236 12.28 12.03 -5.01
CA LYS A 236 13.31 11.05 -5.36
C LYS A 236 13.56 11.13 -6.86
N LYS A 237 14.65 11.80 -7.22
CA LYS A 237 15.12 11.79 -8.60
C LYS A 237 16.06 10.60 -8.83
N GLU A 238 15.86 9.92 -9.96
CA GLU A 238 16.75 8.86 -10.38
C GLU A 238 18.07 9.45 -10.89
N LYS A 239 19.18 8.83 -10.49
CA LYS A 239 20.51 9.26 -10.88
C LYS A 239 20.82 8.82 -12.30
N ILE A 240 21.09 9.78 -13.19
CA ILE A 240 21.52 9.54 -14.57
C ILE A 240 22.94 10.03 -14.76
N ASN A 241 23.67 9.39 -15.65
CA ASN A 241 24.97 9.85 -16.12
C ASN A 241 24.83 10.48 -17.48
N GLY A 242 25.58 11.53 -17.75
CA GLY A 242 25.54 12.25 -19.03
C GLY A 242 26.90 12.57 -19.61
N ILE A 243 26.96 12.63 -20.95
CA ILE A 243 28.11 13.13 -21.70
C ILE A 243 27.60 14.18 -22.67
N LEU A 244 28.05 15.43 -22.49
CA LEU A 244 27.76 16.52 -23.41
C LEU A 244 28.97 16.76 -24.30
N ARG A 245 28.81 16.70 -25.62
CA ARG A 245 29.86 17.03 -26.60
C ARG A 245 29.50 18.32 -27.35
N LEU A 246 30.43 19.28 -27.27
CA LEU A 246 30.31 20.58 -27.92
C LEU A 246 31.51 20.81 -28.85
N LYS A 247 31.42 20.27 -30.05
CA LYS A 247 32.49 20.42 -31.07
C LYS A 247 32.09 21.48 -32.09
N LYS A 248 33.00 22.44 -32.31
CA LYS A 248 32.79 23.49 -33.30
C LYS A 248 32.36 22.95 -34.66
N ASP A 249 31.39 23.61 -35.28
CA ASP A 249 30.79 23.28 -36.58
C ASP A 249 30.07 21.91 -36.62
N CYS A 250 29.83 21.29 -35.47
CA CYS A 250 29.03 20.09 -35.28
C CYS A 250 27.81 20.37 -34.40
N PRO A 251 26.72 19.61 -34.52
CA PRO A 251 25.61 19.69 -33.57
C PRO A 251 26.08 19.37 -32.15
N ALA A 252 25.62 20.13 -31.18
CA ALA A 252 25.79 19.78 -29.76
C ALA A 252 25.10 18.44 -29.51
N LYS A 253 25.72 17.52 -28.77
CA LYS A 253 25.15 16.20 -28.51
C LYS A 253 25.19 15.89 -27.02
N LEU A 254 24.01 15.61 -26.45
CA LEU A 254 23.88 15.12 -25.09
C LEU A 254 23.48 13.66 -25.12
N GLU A 255 24.29 12.80 -24.55
CA GLU A 255 24.01 11.40 -24.31
C GLU A 255 23.73 11.21 -22.82
N VAL A 256 22.66 10.50 -22.47
CA VAL A 256 22.30 10.19 -21.06
C VAL A 256 22.09 8.69 -20.91
N ALA A 257 22.47 8.17 -19.74
CA ALA A 257 22.35 6.77 -19.39
C ALA A 257 21.70 6.61 -18.00
N LEU A 258 20.74 5.69 -17.93
CA LEU A 258 20.15 5.19 -16.70
C LEU A 258 20.27 3.67 -16.70
N ASN A 259 21.13 3.12 -15.86
CA ASN A 259 21.49 1.70 -15.90
C ASN A 259 21.90 1.26 -17.33
N ASP A 260 21.21 0.30 -17.93
CA ASP A 260 21.47 -0.22 -19.27
C ASP A 260 20.77 0.58 -20.40
N ILE A 261 19.91 1.54 -20.03
CA ILE A 261 19.16 2.35 -20.98
C ILE A 261 20.00 3.57 -21.35
N ARG A 262 20.19 3.78 -22.65
CA ARG A 262 20.90 4.96 -23.20
C ARG A 262 20.04 5.68 -24.20
N THR A 263 20.10 6.99 -24.18
CA THR A 263 19.46 7.84 -25.19
C THR A 263 20.32 9.04 -25.50
N SER A 264 20.11 9.69 -26.64
CA SER A 264 20.83 10.89 -27.01
C SER A 264 19.91 11.90 -27.71
N VAL A 265 20.26 13.15 -27.61
CA VAL A 265 19.61 14.27 -28.29
C VAL A 265 20.68 15.15 -28.93
N ASP A 266 20.43 15.58 -30.17
CA ASP A 266 21.24 16.55 -30.88
C ASP A 266 20.61 17.93 -30.74
N GLY A 267 21.46 18.94 -30.47
CA GLY A 267 21.09 20.34 -30.40
C GLY A 267 21.55 21.14 -31.62
N ASP A 268 21.60 22.46 -31.49
CA ASP A 268 22.06 23.35 -32.51
C ASP A 268 23.57 23.16 -32.81
N VAL A 269 24.00 23.60 -34.02
CA VAL A 269 25.41 23.58 -34.40
C VAL A 269 26.20 24.54 -33.54
N VAL A 270 27.24 24.03 -32.92
CA VAL A 270 28.16 24.79 -32.05
C VAL A 270 28.95 25.79 -32.86
N GLN A 271 28.82 27.06 -32.52
CA GLN A 271 29.52 28.17 -33.19
C GLN A 271 30.71 28.64 -32.34
N ALA A 272 31.73 29.20 -32.98
CA ALA A 272 32.83 29.84 -32.29
C ALA A 272 32.34 31.05 -31.48
N ALA A 273 32.88 31.24 -30.28
CA ALA A 273 32.57 32.37 -29.44
C ALA A 273 32.98 33.70 -30.07
N LEU A 274 32.05 34.65 -30.17
CA LEU A 274 32.30 35.98 -30.74
C LEU A 274 32.99 36.94 -29.77
N LYS A 275 32.77 36.80 -28.47
CA LYS A 275 33.29 37.71 -27.44
C LYS A 275 34.03 36.99 -26.31
N GLN A 276 33.41 35.98 -25.71
CA GLN A 276 33.97 35.25 -24.59
C GLN A 276 33.62 33.77 -24.69
N PRO A 277 34.59 32.85 -24.48
CA PRO A 277 34.32 31.42 -24.48
C PRO A 277 33.28 31.05 -23.42
N LEU A 278 32.51 30.05 -23.71
CA LEU A 278 31.57 29.47 -22.76
C LEU A 278 32.34 28.71 -21.67
N ALA A 279 32.13 29.04 -20.41
CA ALA A 279 32.78 28.34 -19.31
C ALA A 279 32.07 27.01 -19.03
N GLU A 280 32.85 25.95 -18.85
CA GLU A 280 32.34 24.59 -18.59
C GLU A 280 31.39 24.53 -17.40
N GLU A 281 31.73 25.26 -16.29
CA GLU A 281 30.88 25.28 -15.10
C GLU A 281 29.49 25.89 -15.39
N LYS A 282 29.38 26.87 -16.27
CA LYS A 282 28.10 27.47 -16.67
C LYS A 282 27.29 26.52 -17.50
N VAL A 283 27.92 25.75 -18.39
CA VAL A 283 27.27 24.72 -19.19
C VAL A 283 26.76 23.61 -18.29
N ALA A 284 27.64 23.09 -17.41
CA ALA A 284 27.28 22.08 -16.43
C ALA A 284 26.08 22.51 -15.58
N ALA A 285 26.11 23.73 -15.02
CA ALA A 285 25.03 24.26 -14.20
C ALA A 285 23.70 24.42 -14.96
N SER A 286 23.75 24.64 -16.28
CA SER A 286 22.57 24.73 -17.11
C SER A 286 21.99 23.35 -17.42
N ILE A 287 22.81 22.39 -17.83
CA ILE A 287 22.38 21.04 -18.20
C ILE A 287 21.89 20.25 -16.96
N LYS A 288 22.53 20.43 -15.81
CA LYS A 288 22.11 19.79 -14.55
C LYS A 288 20.74 20.24 -14.04
N LYS A 289 20.16 21.31 -14.62
CA LYS A 289 18.79 21.74 -14.28
C LYS A 289 17.75 20.86 -14.98
N THR A 290 17.43 19.73 -14.41
CA THR A 290 16.47 18.77 -14.97
C THR A 290 14.99 19.16 -14.74
N GLY A 291 14.73 20.29 -14.06
CA GLY A 291 13.37 20.79 -13.80
C GLY A 291 12.51 19.80 -13.04
N ASN A 292 11.25 19.67 -13.45
CA ASN A 292 10.25 18.74 -12.85
C ASN A 292 10.36 17.32 -13.41
N THR A 293 11.48 16.95 -14.05
CA THR A 293 11.68 15.56 -14.49
C THR A 293 12.06 14.67 -13.30
N PRO A 294 11.78 13.37 -13.34
CA PRO A 294 12.15 12.44 -12.27
C PRO A 294 13.64 12.08 -12.26
N TYR A 295 14.49 12.88 -12.92
CA TYR A 295 15.92 12.60 -13.09
C TYR A 295 16.79 13.72 -12.54
N GLU A 296 17.98 13.35 -12.04
CA GLU A 296 19.08 14.26 -11.72
C GLU A 296 20.42 13.66 -12.13
N PHE A 297 21.37 14.49 -12.55
CA PHE A 297 22.69 14.00 -12.94
C PHE A 297 23.51 13.61 -11.71
N ALA A 298 23.95 12.33 -11.66
CA ALA A 298 25.02 11.90 -10.77
C ALA A 298 26.36 12.42 -11.28
N GLU A 299 26.65 12.14 -12.54
CA GLU A 299 27.85 12.57 -13.24
C GLU A 299 27.47 13.19 -14.58
N LEU A 300 28.17 14.24 -14.97
CA LEU A 300 28.04 14.90 -16.28
C LEU A 300 29.43 15.27 -16.78
N ASP A 301 29.88 14.56 -17.76
CA ASP A 301 31.13 14.85 -18.48
C ASP A 301 30.86 15.85 -19.61
N ILE A 302 31.76 16.81 -19.78
CA ILE A 302 31.62 17.82 -20.83
C ILE A 302 32.89 17.82 -21.67
N ASP A 303 32.74 17.55 -22.95
CA ASP A 303 33.78 17.55 -23.98
C ASP A 303 33.55 18.77 -24.90
N MET A 304 34.44 19.83 -24.75
CA MET A 304 34.32 21.09 -25.48
C MET A 304 35.58 21.37 -26.33
#